data_342284f52279a30557c93f263e2710d2
#
_entry.id   342284f52279a30557c93f263e2710d2
#
_cell.length_a   1.000
_cell.length_b   1.000
_cell.length_c   1.000
_cell.angle_alpha   90.00
_cell.angle_beta   90.00
_cell.angle_gamma   90.00
#
_symmetry.space_group_name_H-M   'P 1'
#
loop_
_entity.id
_entity.type
_entity.pdbx_description
1 polymer ?
#
loop_
_entity_poly.entity_id
_entity_poly.type
_entity_poly.pdbx_seq_one_letter_code
_entity_poly.pdbx_strand_id
1 'polypeptide(L)'
;MKHIKTYQSQTYHLNEGDFIIEGPVPLSSLDTMTFDDGLYAFRPPKDQFEAIKEISELEEGRIYVLHEAQHIIGYVTYHYPDPLERWSSGNLDYLIELGAIEISLPYRHLHL
;
A
#
# COMPACT_ATOMS: atom_id res chain seq x y z
N MET A 1 -4.16 12.43 -18.85
CA MET A 1 -4.61 13.03 -17.59
C MET A 1 -3.64 12.71 -16.47
N LYS A 2 -3.32 13.67 -15.65
CA LYS A 2 -2.41 13.49 -14.53
C LYS A 2 -3.20 13.27 -13.24
N HIS A 3 -2.86 12.21 -12.53
CA HIS A 3 -3.53 11.87 -11.26
C HIS A 3 -2.81 12.52 -10.09
N ILE A 4 -3.58 13.10 -9.18
CA ILE A 4 -3.05 13.79 -8.00
C ILE A 4 -3.07 12.83 -6.82
N LYS A 5 -1.93 12.73 -6.12
CA LYS A 5 -1.83 11.89 -4.92
C LYS A 5 -2.29 12.69 -3.71
N THR A 6 -3.49 12.40 -3.21
CA THR A 6 -4.05 13.06 -2.04
C THR A 6 -3.86 12.18 -0.82
N TYR A 7 -3.02 12.64 0.11
CA TYR A 7 -2.70 11.90 1.33
C TYR A 7 -3.90 11.85 2.26
N GLN A 8 -4.11 10.68 2.86
CA GLN A 8 -5.14 10.44 3.87
C GLN A 8 -4.56 9.57 4.97
N SER A 9 -5.04 9.75 6.19
CA SER A 9 -4.64 8.87 7.29
C SER A 9 -5.80 8.72 8.27
N GLN A 10 -5.83 7.56 8.95
CA GLN A 10 -6.79 7.27 9.98
C GLN A 10 -6.13 6.42 11.05
N THR A 11 -6.38 6.78 12.32
CA THR A 11 -5.79 6.08 13.46
C THR A 11 -6.87 5.27 14.18
N TYR A 12 -6.53 4.03 14.54
CA TYR A 12 -7.39 3.15 15.32
C TYR A 12 -6.71 2.86 16.66
N HIS A 13 -7.43 3.15 17.76
CA HIS A 13 -6.94 2.89 19.11
C HIS A 13 -7.59 1.60 19.61
N LEU A 14 -6.82 0.52 19.61
CA LEU A 14 -7.29 -0.80 20.03
C LEU A 14 -6.57 -1.24 21.30
N ASN A 15 -7.09 -2.30 21.95
CA ASN A 15 -6.42 -2.85 23.13
C ASN A 15 -5.01 -3.36 22.80
N GLU A 16 -4.79 -3.80 21.56
CA GLU A 16 -3.52 -4.32 21.11
C GLU A 16 -2.52 -3.23 20.77
N GLY A 17 -2.95 -1.98 20.64
CA GLY A 17 -2.08 -0.86 20.30
C GLY A 17 -2.76 0.17 19.42
N ASP A 18 -1.98 1.13 18.97
CA ASP A 18 -2.45 2.19 18.07
C ASP A 18 -2.00 1.86 16.64
N PHE A 19 -2.96 1.73 15.74
CA PHE A 19 -2.72 1.35 14.36
C PHE A 19 -3.11 2.50 13.45
N ILE A 20 -2.27 2.78 12.46
CA ILE A 20 -2.48 3.88 11.53
C ILE A 20 -2.56 3.31 10.11
N ILE A 21 -3.63 3.68 9.40
CA ILE A 21 -3.74 3.44 7.97
C ILE A 21 -3.49 4.77 7.30
N GLU A 22 -2.51 4.82 6.40
CA GLU A 22 -2.18 6.06 5.71
C GLU A 22 -1.69 5.80 4.30
N GLY A 23 -1.85 6.83 3.47
CA GLY A 23 -1.38 6.79 2.09
C GLY A 23 -1.94 7.94 1.26
N PRO A 24 -1.47 8.09 0.04
CA PRO A 24 -0.35 7.35 -0.55
C PRO A 24 0.96 7.69 0.17
N VAL A 25 1.75 6.66 0.45
CA VAL A 25 3.00 6.81 1.21
C VAL A 25 4.16 6.94 0.22
N PRO A 26 4.97 8.01 0.31
CA PRO A 26 6.11 8.16 -0.58
C PRO A 26 7.29 7.31 -0.12
N LEU A 27 8.27 7.12 -1.02
CA LEU A 27 9.46 6.34 -0.71
C LEU A 27 10.18 6.87 0.54
N SER A 28 10.25 8.20 0.69
CA SER A 28 10.92 8.80 1.85
C SER A 28 10.32 8.34 3.18
N SER A 29 9.00 8.12 3.21
CA SER A 29 8.34 7.60 4.41
C SER A 29 8.54 6.10 4.55
N LEU A 30 8.45 5.35 3.46
CA LEU A 30 8.67 3.90 3.49
C LEU A 30 10.07 3.55 3.98
N ASP A 31 11.06 4.35 3.63
CA ASP A 31 12.44 4.12 4.05
C ASP A 31 12.65 4.27 5.56
N THR A 32 11.71 4.91 6.26
CA THR A 32 11.77 5.04 7.72
C THR A 32 11.00 3.95 8.44
N MET A 33 10.34 3.07 7.69
CA MET A 33 9.50 2.02 8.25
C MET A 33 10.16 0.65 8.16
N THR A 34 9.68 -0.29 8.97
CA THR A 34 10.06 -1.69 8.87
C THR A 34 8.87 -2.50 8.34
N PHE A 35 9.13 -3.70 7.86
CA PHE A 35 8.13 -4.54 7.21
C PHE A 35 8.01 -5.86 7.97
N ASP A 36 6.80 -6.23 8.36
CA ASP A 36 6.59 -7.41 9.19
C ASP A 36 6.90 -8.70 8.43
N ASP A 37 7.54 -9.64 9.12
CA ASP A 37 7.91 -10.94 8.53
C ASP A 37 6.71 -11.80 8.17
N GLY A 38 5.54 -11.48 8.70
CA GLY A 38 4.29 -12.16 8.35
C GLY A 38 3.71 -11.76 7.00
N LEU A 39 4.33 -10.80 6.32
CA LEU A 39 3.88 -10.32 5.00
C LEU A 39 4.65 -11.06 3.90
N TYR A 40 4.29 -12.32 3.68
CA TYR A 40 5.02 -13.16 2.73
C TYR A 40 4.11 -13.89 1.73
N ALA A 41 2.87 -13.41 1.57
CA ALA A 41 1.90 -14.10 0.72
C ALA A 41 2.31 -14.15 -0.76
N PHE A 42 2.99 -13.13 -1.24
CA PHE A 42 3.35 -13.02 -2.67
C PHE A 42 4.82 -13.33 -2.93
N ARG A 43 5.70 -12.95 -2.00
CA ARG A 43 7.14 -13.16 -2.11
C ARG A 43 7.77 -12.94 -0.74
N PRO A 44 9.04 -13.29 -0.54
CA PRO A 44 9.70 -13.02 0.76
C PRO A 44 9.55 -11.56 1.17
N PRO A 45 9.38 -11.27 2.47
CA PRO A 45 9.08 -9.91 2.92
C PRO A 45 10.07 -8.84 2.42
N LYS A 46 11.34 -9.14 2.40
CA LYS A 46 12.36 -8.21 1.93
C LYS A 46 12.11 -7.83 0.46
N ASP A 47 11.83 -8.81 -0.37
CA ASP A 47 11.61 -8.59 -1.80
C ASP A 47 10.30 -7.87 -2.03
N GLN A 48 9.27 -8.19 -1.25
CA GLN A 48 7.98 -7.52 -1.37
C GLN A 48 8.08 -6.06 -0.96
N PHE A 49 8.83 -5.75 0.09
CA PHE A 49 9.02 -4.38 0.53
C PHE A 49 9.74 -3.55 -0.56
N GLU A 50 10.75 -4.14 -1.19
CA GLU A 50 11.44 -3.46 -2.29
C GLU A 50 10.50 -3.20 -3.47
N ALA A 51 9.64 -4.17 -3.80
CA ALA A 51 8.66 -3.99 -4.86
C ALA A 51 7.67 -2.86 -4.53
N ILE A 52 7.22 -2.79 -3.28
CA ILE A 52 6.32 -1.74 -2.82
C ILE A 52 7.00 -0.36 -2.95
N LYS A 53 8.27 -0.27 -2.59
CA LYS A 53 9.01 0.98 -2.72
C LYS A 53 9.11 1.42 -4.17
N GLU A 54 9.33 0.49 -5.09
CA GLU A 54 9.37 0.81 -6.52
C GLU A 54 8.04 1.35 -7.01
N ILE A 55 6.93 0.72 -6.57
CA ILE A 55 5.59 1.17 -6.95
C ILE A 55 5.33 2.58 -6.41
N SER A 56 5.81 2.89 -5.22
CA SER A 56 5.57 4.20 -4.61
C SER A 56 6.19 5.34 -5.42
N GLU A 57 7.22 5.07 -6.20
CA GLU A 57 7.89 6.07 -7.02
C GLU A 57 7.23 6.27 -8.38
N LEU A 58 6.31 5.39 -8.77
CA LEU A 58 5.61 5.54 -10.04
C LEU A 58 4.55 6.64 -9.93
N GLU A 59 4.42 7.43 -10.97
CA GLU A 59 3.38 8.47 -11.01
C GLU A 59 1.99 7.85 -10.85
N GLU A 60 1.81 6.69 -11.45
CA GLU A 60 0.52 5.98 -11.43
C GLU A 60 0.34 5.08 -10.22
N GLY A 61 1.38 4.93 -9.39
CA GLY A 61 1.34 4.02 -8.25
C GLY A 61 0.84 4.69 -6.98
N ARG A 62 0.15 3.92 -6.15
CA ARG A 62 -0.37 4.38 -4.85
C ARG A 62 -0.15 3.28 -3.84
N ILE A 63 0.52 3.61 -2.73
CA ILE A 63 0.77 2.65 -1.64
C ILE A 63 0.07 3.17 -0.38
N TYR A 64 -0.79 2.32 0.19
CA TYR A 64 -1.37 2.57 1.50
C TYR A 64 -0.80 1.53 2.45
N VAL A 65 -0.47 1.94 3.67
CA VAL A 65 0.08 1.04 4.67
C VAL A 65 -0.73 1.09 5.94
N LEU A 66 -0.77 -0.05 6.63
CA LEU A 66 -1.27 -0.17 7.99
C LEU A 66 -0.04 -0.45 8.85
N HIS A 67 0.24 0.41 9.82
CA HIS A 67 1.42 0.24 10.65
C HIS A 67 1.15 0.59 12.11
N GLU A 68 2.01 0.05 12.96
CA GLU A 68 2.06 0.37 14.38
C GLU A 68 3.49 0.82 14.67
N ALA A 69 3.66 2.06 15.15
CA ALA A 69 4.99 2.60 15.47
C ALA A 69 6.00 2.43 14.33
N GLN A 70 5.57 2.72 13.10
CA GLN A 70 6.39 2.65 11.87
C GLN A 70 6.73 1.21 11.43
N HIS A 71 6.08 0.22 12.03
CA HIS A 71 6.24 -1.17 11.63
C HIS A 71 5.02 -1.58 10.78
N ILE A 72 5.24 -1.83 9.50
CA ILE A 72 4.16 -2.14 8.55
C ILE A 72 3.67 -3.56 8.78
N ILE A 73 2.36 -3.69 9.06
CA ILE A 73 1.70 -4.99 9.26
C ILE A 73 0.66 -5.26 8.18
N GLY A 74 0.45 -4.32 7.28
CA GLY A 74 -0.46 -4.50 6.15
C GLY A 74 -0.21 -3.43 5.11
N TYR A 75 -0.66 -3.72 3.89
CA TYR A 75 -0.50 -2.77 2.79
C TYR A 75 -1.52 -3.03 1.70
N VAL A 76 -1.76 -2.01 0.90
CA VAL A 76 -2.54 -2.11 -0.34
C VAL A 76 -1.76 -1.37 -1.41
N THR A 77 -1.58 -2.00 -2.55
CA THR A 77 -0.97 -1.35 -3.70
C THR A 77 -2.04 -1.12 -4.77
N TYR A 78 -2.09 0.11 -5.25
CA TYR A 78 -2.94 0.47 -6.38
C TYR A 78 -2.07 1.06 -7.46
N HIS A 79 -2.48 0.90 -8.71
CA HIS A 79 -1.90 1.70 -9.77
C HIS A 79 -2.96 1.93 -10.83
N TYR A 80 -2.86 3.07 -11.50
CA TYR A 80 -3.70 3.35 -12.63
C TYR A 80 -3.13 2.63 -13.84
N PRO A 81 -3.96 2.01 -14.67
CA PRO A 81 -3.47 1.37 -15.89
C PRO A 81 -2.73 2.39 -16.76
N ASP A 82 -1.72 1.93 -17.49
CA ASP A 82 -1.07 2.81 -18.45
C ASP A 82 -2.05 3.18 -19.57
N PRO A 83 -1.71 4.16 -20.42
CA PRO A 83 -2.65 4.59 -21.47
C PRO A 83 -3.14 3.47 -22.38
N LEU A 84 -2.31 2.50 -22.70
CA LEU A 84 -2.73 1.39 -23.55
C LEU A 84 -3.71 0.48 -22.82
N GLU A 85 -3.48 0.21 -21.55
CA GLU A 85 -4.38 -0.61 -20.74
C GLU A 85 -5.73 0.08 -20.57
N ARG A 86 -5.72 1.39 -20.28
CA ARG A 86 -6.96 2.15 -20.15
C ARG A 86 -7.75 2.14 -21.46
N TRP A 87 -7.06 2.24 -22.56
CA TRP A 87 -7.68 2.21 -23.88
C TRP A 87 -8.39 0.88 -24.13
N SER A 88 -7.68 -0.24 -23.84
CA SER A 88 -8.27 -1.56 -24.03
C SER A 88 -9.37 -1.88 -23.01
N SER A 89 -9.39 -1.17 -21.88
CA SER A 89 -10.43 -1.33 -20.85
C SER A 89 -11.61 -0.40 -21.04
N GLY A 90 -11.79 0.19 -22.21
CA GLY A 90 -12.88 1.12 -22.47
C GLY A 90 -12.54 2.57 -22.17
N ASN A 91 -11.27 2.87 -21.98
CA ASN A 91 -10.75 4.22 -21.81
C ASN A 91 -11.37 4.95 -20.61
N LEU A 92 -11.40 4.28 -19.47
CA LEU A 92 -11.96 4.84 -18.24
C LEU A 92 -10.85 5.54 -17.45
N ASP A 93 -10.91 6.87 -17.40
CA ASP A 93 -9.86 7.66 -16.74
C ASP A 93 -9.79 7.45 -15.24
N TYR A 94 -10.88 7.04 -14.62
CA TYR A 94 -10.93 6.82 -13.17
C TYR A 94 -10.63 5.37 -12.77
N LEU A 95 -10.28 4.51 -13.71
CA LEU A 95 -10.02 3.10 -13.41
C LEU A 95 -8.73 2.96 -12.62
N ILE A 96 -8.82 2.30 -11.47
CA ILE A 96 -7.68 1.98 -10.61
C ILE A 96 -7.57 0.47 -10.54
N GLU A 97 -6.37 -0.04 -10.77
CA GLU A 97 -6.10 -1.46 -10.66
C GLU A 97 -5.53 -1.78 -9.29
N LEU A 98 -6.19 -2.70 -8.57
CA LEU A 98 -5.70 -3.21 -7.30
C LEU A 98 -4.57 -4.18 -7.58
N GLY A 99 -3.35 -3.82 -7.17
CA GLY A 99 -2.18 -4.66 -7.42
C GLY A 99 -2.01 -5.76 -6.40
N ALA A 100 -2.10 -5.42 -5.11
CA ALA A 100 -1.94 -6.40 -4.04
C ALA A 100 -2.54 -5.85 -2.75
N ILE A 101 -3.00 -6.77 -1.90
CA ILE A 101 -3.46 -6.43 -0.56
C ILE A 101 -3.07 -7.56 0.37
N GLU A 102 -2.50 -7.22 1.52
CA GLU A 102 -2.08 -8.21 2.48
C GLU A 102 -2.10 -7.63 3.88
N ILE A 103 -2.54 -8.45 4.86
CA ILE A 103 -2.41 -8.16 6.29
C ILE A 103 -1.57 -9.28 6.89
N SER A 104 -0.58 -8.92 7.72
CA SER A 104 0.28 -9.91 8.38
C SER A 104 -0.56 -10.88 9.20
N LEU A 105 -0.24 -12.15 9.11
CA LEU A 105 -1.03 -13.22 9.71
C LEU A 105 -1.38 -12.99 11.19
N PRO A 106 -0.43 -12.61 12.07
CA PRO A 106 -0.77 -12.37 13.48
C PRO A 106 -1.77 -11.25 13.72
N TYR A 107 -1.97 -10.38 12.76
CA TYR A 107 -2.84 -9.19 12.92
C TYR A 107 -4.18 -9.32 12.22
N ARG A 108 -4.44 -10.42 11.53
CA ARG A 108 -5.68 -10.56 10.75
C ARG A 108 -6.93 -10.58 11.62
N HIS A 109 -6.79 -10.96 12.89
CA HIS A 109 -7.92 -11.03 13.82
C HIS A 109 -8.42 -9.65 14.25
N LEU A 110 -7.71 -8.58 13.94
CA LEU A 110 -8.08 -7.23 14.38
C LEU A 110 -9.23 -6.63 13.58
N HIS A 111 -9.58 -7.20 12.45
CA HIS A 111 -10.67 -6.71 11.60
C HIS A 111 -10.50 -5.27 11.14
N LEU A 112 -9.29 -4.89 10.81
CA LEU A 112 -8.96 -3.53 10.37
C LEU A 112 -9.26 -3.28 8.90
#